data_5b5a7de3ec16435bbc62c830ba325ae4
#
_entry.id   5b5a7de3ec16435bbc62c830ba325ae4
#
_cell.length_a   1.000
_cell.length_b   1.000
_cell.length_c   1.000
_cell.angle_alpha   90.00
_cell.angle_beta   90.00
_cell.angle_gamma   90.00
#
_symmetry.space_group_name_H-M   'P 1'
#
loop_
_entity.id
_entity.type
_entity.pdbx_description
1 polymer ?
#
loop_
_entity_poly.entity_id
_entity_poly.type
_entity_poly.pdbx_seq_one_letter_code
_entity_poly.pdbx_strand_id
1 'polypeptide(L)'
;VDLTFVEVFERCGLDAPADSFATAFLAKEYPLCHANQMARYNLLHGLTPPASGHWKNNPHANCLDFQIEADFAGIMAPGMVNSATEICDRVGHIMAYGDGWYGGVYVAAMYSLAYVSDDVEYVVTEALKSIPQETTFYECMTDVINWYKQYPKDWKKCWEEIEKKWGSSDIDCPSCVEVPVNIGTCVN
;
A
#
# COMPACT_ATOMS: atom_id res chain seq x y z
N VAL A 1 2.51 -0.50 12.97
CA VAL A 1 2.74 0.81 12.33
C VAL A 1 1.44 1.60 12.27
N ASP A 2 0.35 1.03 11.78
CA ASP A 2 -0.97 1.65 11.56
C ASP A 2 -1.52 2.34 12.83
N LEU A 3 -1.54 1.63 13.96
CA LEU A 3 -1.98 2.19 15.25
C LEU A 3 -1.16 3.43 15.64
N THR A 4 0.15 3.44 15.34
CA THR A 4 1.00 4.61 15.59
C THR A 4 0.53 5.83 14.81
N PHE A 5 0.09 5.64 13.57
CA PHE A 5 -0.43 6.73 12.74
C PHE A 5 -1.80 7.21 13.21
N VAL A 6 -2.67 6.29 13.64
CA VAL A 6 -3.95 6.66 14.28
C VAL A 6 -3.73 7.49 15.55
N GLU A 7 -2.77 7.11 16.41
CA GLU A 7 -2.41 7.88 17.62
C GLU A 7 -1.93 9.31 17.27
N VAL A 8 -1.29 9.52 16.12
CA VAL A 8 -0.92 10.88 15.67
C VAL A 8 -2.15 11.70 15.33
N PHE A 9 -3.13 11.13 14.62
CA PHE A 9 -4.39 11.83 14.35
C PHE A 9 -5.16 12.17 15.62
N GLU A 10 -5.23 11.26 16.60
CA GLU A 10 -5.86 11.53 17.89
C GLU A 10 -5.20 12.70 18.62
N ARG A 11 -3.89 12.79 18.58
CA ARG A 11 -3.10 13.80 19.31
C ARG A 11 -2.99 15.13 18.57
N CYS A 12 -2.81 15.10 17.24
CA CYS A 12 -2.47 16.27 16.43
C CYS A 12 -3.62 16.75 15.53
N GLY A 13 -4.73 15.99 15.45
CA GLY A 13 -5.86 16.29 14.57
C GLY A 13 -5.68 15.75 13.15
N LEU A 14 -6.76 15.86 12.36
CA LEU A 14 -6.80 15.31 10.99
C LEU A 14 -5.84 16.00 10.02
N ASP A 15 -5.41 17.21 10.31
CA ASP A 15 -4.47 17.99 9.49
C ASP A 15 -3.01 17.80 9.92
N ALA A 16 -2.71 16.78 10.73
CA ALA A 16 -1.36 16.48 11.18
C ALA A 16 -0.39 16.38 9.98
N PRO A 17 0.74 17.12 9.99
CA PRO A 17 1.71 17.11 8.90
C PRO A 17 2.53 15.82 8.87
N ALA A 18 3.11 15.48 7.70
CA ALA A 18 3.92 14.29 7.49
C ALA A 18 5.04 14.11 8.54
N ASP A 19 5.66 15.20 8.98
CA ASP A 19 6.73 15.17 9.99
C ASP A 19 6.26 14.66 11.37
N SER A 20 4.98 14.86 11.71
CA SER A 20 4.40 14.34 12.96
C SER A 20 4.33 12.81 12.93
N PHE A 21 3.96 12.23 11.79
CA PHE A 21 3.93 10.79 11.59
C PHE A 21 5.34 10.19 11.55
N ALA A 22 6.28 10.84 10.87
CA ALA A 22 7.69 10.43 10.83
C ALA A 22 8.30 10.42 12.23
N THR A 23 8.02 11.45 13.04
CA THR A 23 8.47 11.55 14.44
C THR A 23 7.89 10.42 15.29
N ALA A 24 6.59 10.14 15.17
CA ALA A 24 5.93 9.06 15.89
C ALA A 24 6.47 7.67 15.45
N PHE A 25 6.71 7.49 14.16
CA PHE A 25 7.30 6.28 13.61
C PHE A 25 8.71 6.02 14.16
N LEU A 26 9.53 7.06 14.30
CA LEU A 26 10.87 6.95 14.92
C LEU A 26 10.81 6.62 16.41
N ALA A 27 9.81 7.11 17.13
CA ALA A 27 9.69 6.95 18.58
C ALA A 27 9.30 5.52 19.01
N LYS A 28 8.82 4.68 18.11
CA LYS A 28 8.39 3.30 18.42
C LYS A 28 9.52 2.29 18.18
N GLU A 29 9.73 1.43 19.17
CA GLU A 29 10.71 0.35 19.13
C GLU A 29 10.03 -0.97 18.73
N TYR A 30 9.74 -1.13 17.44
CA TYR A 30 9.30 -2.40 16.89
C TYR A 30 10.26 -2.90 15.81
N PRO A 31 10.37 -4.22 15.60
CA PRO A 31 11.20 -4.75 14.52
C PRO A 31 10.66 -4.26 13.17
N LEU A 32 11.56 -3.78 12.35
CA LEU A 32 11.27 -3.32 10.99
C LEU A 32 12.11 -4.09 9.99
N CYS A 33 11.59 -4.24 8.77
CA CYS A 33 12.32 -4.78 7.64
C CYS A 33 11.99 -3.97 6.37
N HIS A 34 12.70 -4.25 5.30
CA HIS A 34 12.49 -3.67 3.97
C HIS A 34 12.33 -2.14 3.98
N ALA A 35 11.23 -1.63 3.40
CA ALA A 35 10.98 -0.21 3.23
C ALA A 35 10.92 0.53 4.57
N ASN A 36 10.29 -0.05 5.57
CA ASN A 36 10.18 0.52 6.91
C ASN A 36 11.53 0.65 7.61
N GLN A 37 12.39 -0.37 7.51
CA GLN A 37 13.73 -0.32 8.09
C GLN A 37 14.58 0.75 7.42
N MET A 38 14.53 0.84 6.10
CA MET A 38 15.27 1.86 5.35
C MET A 38 14.73 3.26 5.61
N ALA A 39 13.41 3.43 5.72
CA ALA A 39 12.79 4.69 6.11
C ALA A 39 13.28 5.17 7.48
N ARG A 40 13.31 4.27 8.47
CA ARG A 40 13.88 4.60 9.81
C ARG A 40 15.34 5.03 9.71
N TYR A 41 16.15 4.32 8.94
CA TYR A 41 17.54 4.70 8.71
C TYR A 41 17.65 6.09 8.10
N ASN A 42 16.86 6.38 7.05
CA ASN A 42 16.86 7.67 6.37
C ASN A 42 16.44 8.81 7.30
N LEU A 43 15.38 8.63 8.07
CA LEU A 43 14.89 9.62 9.03
C LEU A 43 15.94 9.91 10.12
N LEU A 44 16.62 8.89 10.64
CA LEU A 44 17.70 9.05 11.63
C LEU A 44 18.90 9.82 11.06
N HIS A 45 19.08 9.81 9.71
CA HIS A 45 20.14 10.56 9.02
C HIS A 45 19.66 11.89 8.46
N GLY A 46 18.46 12.36 8.87
CA GLY A 46 17.95 13.70 8.55
C GLY A 46 17.21 13.81 7.23
N LEU A 47 16.85 12.70 6.58
CA LEU A 47 15.96 12.71 5.43
C LEU A 47 14.50 12.66 5.92
N THR A 48 13.73 13.70 5.58
CA THR A 48 12.29 13.78 5.93
C THR A 48 11.39 13.30 4.79
N PRO A 49 10.10 12.96 5.04
CA PRO A 49 9.16 12.67 3.97
C PRO A 49 9.00 13.87 3.00
N PRO A 50 8.82 13.65 1.70
CA PRO A 50 8.75 12.36 1.01
C PRO A 50 10.13 11.76 0.66
N ALA A 51 11.24 12.45 0.96
CA ALA A 51 12.57 11.99 0.58
C ALA A 51 12.98 10.68 1.26
N SER A 52 12.51 10.42 2.48
CA SER A 52 12.80 9.19 3.23
C SER A 52 12.26 7.93 2.56
N GLY A 53 11.08 8.01 1.92
CA GLY A 53 10.45 6.91 1.20
C GLY A 53 10.79 6.84 -0.29
N HIS A 54 11.40 7.91 -0.84
CA HIS A 54 11.66 8.02 -2.28
C HIS A 54 12.66 6.96 -2.76
N TRP A 55 12.43 6.36 -3.92
CA TRP A 55 13.25 5.28 -4.51
C TRP A 55 14.76 5.59 -4.64
N LYS A 56 15.13 6.87 -4.70
CA LYS A 56 16.56 7.30 -4.70
C LYS A 56 17.25 7.03 -3.36
N ASN A 57 16.50 7.03 -2.27
CA ASN A 57 17.01 6.91 -0.91
C ASN A 57 16.54 5.63 -0.21
N ASN A 58 15.50 4.99 -0.76
CA ASN A 58 14.93 3.75 -0.24
C ASN A 58 14.84 2.72 -1.36
N PRO A 59 15.78 1.76 -1.44
CA PRO A 59 15.77 0.73 -2.48
C PRO A 59 14.55 -0.20 -2.38
N HIS A 60 13.86 -0.19 -1.23
CA HIS A 60 12.66 -0.96 -0.96
C HIS A 60 11.36 -0.15 -1.09
N ALA A 61 11.41 1.04 -1.73
CA ALA A 61 10.24 1.92 -1.88
C ALA A 61 9.03 1.24 -2.54
N ASN A 62 9.26 0.22 -3.38
CA ASN A 62 8.23 -0.59 -4.03
C ASN A 62 7.81 -1.84 -3.24
N CYS A 63 8.34 -2.06 -2.03
CA CYS A 63 7.92 -3.19 -1.20
C CYS A 63 6.49 -2.98 -0.66
N LEU A 64 5.92 -4.08 -0.19
CA LEU A 64 4.53 -4.15 0.28
C LEU A 64 4.23 -3.39 1.57
N ASP A 65 5.25 -2.89 2.26
CA ASP A 65 5.12 -2.34 3.62
C ASP A 65 3.92 -1.38 3.76
N PHE A 66 3.85 -0.37 2.90
CA PHE A 66 2.73 0.57 2.97
C PHE A 66 1.40 -0.05 2.52
N GLN A 67 1.42 -1.03 1.64
CA GLN A 67 0.19 -1.72 1.21
C GLN A 67 -0.51 -2.42 2.37
N ILE A 68 0.26 -3.03 3.29
CA ILE A 68 -0.30 -3.70 4.48
C ILE A 68 -0.60 -2.73 5.64
N GLU A 69 -0.19 -1.49 5.54
CA GLU A 69 -0.33 -0.47 6.58
C GLU A 69 -1.35 0.63 6.24
N ALA A 70 -1.94 0.60 5.05
CA ALA A 70 -2.79 1.69 4.56
C ALA A 70 -4.28 1.53 4.88
N ASP A 71 -4.71 0.40 5.43
CA ASP A 71 -6.10 0.10 5.78
C ASP A 71 -6.71 1.16 6.70
N PHE A 72 -5.94 1.64 7.69
CA PHE A 72 -6.40 2.67 8.62
C PHE A 72 -6.87 3.94 7.90
N ALA A 73 -6.26 4.32 6.78
CA ALA A 73 -6.63 5.51 6.03
C ALA A 73 -8.05 5.38 5.42
N GLY A 74 -8.38 4.19 4.91
CA GLY A 74 -9.72 3.88 4.42
C GLY A 74 -10.75 3.77 5.56
N ILE A 75 -10.36 3.16 6.68
CA ILE A 75 -11.20 3.04 7.89
C ILE A 75 -11.55 4.42 8.46
N MET A 76 -10.60 5.37 8.44
CA MET A 76 -10.81 6.73 8.92
C MET A 76 -11.65 7.61 7.96
N ALA A 77 -11.80 7.19 6.71
CA ALA A 77 -12.51 7.94 5.66
C ALA A 77 -13.61 7.11 4.98
N PRO A 78 -14.66 6.63 5.70
CA PRO A 78 -15.73 5.80 5.15
C PRO A 78 -16.42 6.45 3.95
N GLY A 79 -16.39 5.82 2.76
CA GLY A 79 -16.98 6.33 1.54
C GLY A 79 -16.29 7.57 0.93
N MET A 80 -15.20 8.05 1.55
CA MET A 80 -14.49 9.27 1.14
C MET A 80 -13.10 8.92 0.58
N VAL A 81 -13.06 8.29 -0.60
CA VAL A 81 -11.82 7.79 -1.21
C VAL A 81 -10.75 8.89 -1.36
N ASN A 82 -11.14 10.12 -1.74
CA ASN A 82 -10.19 11.22 -1.88
C ASN A 82 -9.52 11.57 -0.54
N SER A 83 -10.29 11.58 0.56
CA SER A 83 -9.73 11.82 1.90
C SER A 83 -8.81 10.67 2.34
N ALA A 84 -9.16 9.43 2.04
CA ALA A 84 -8.27 8.29 2.27
C ALA A 84 -6.95 8.43 1.49
N THR A 85 -7.01 8.85 0.23
CA THR A 85 -5.82 9.10 -0.60
C THR A 85 -4.96 10.25 -0.05
N GLU A 86 -5.56 11.33 0.45
CA GLU A 86 -4.82 12.43 1.09
C GLU A 86 -4.10 11.98 2.37
N ILE A 87 -4.70 11.07 3.15
CA ILE A 87 -4.03 10.45 4.29
C ILE A 87 -2.85 9.62 3.82
N CYS A 88 -3.03 8.79 2.78
CA CYS A 88 -1.97 7.98 2.19
C CYS A 88 -0.80 8.83 1.67
N ASP A 89 -1.08 9.99 1.08
CA ASP A 89 -0.03 10.92 0.59
C ASP A 89 0.84 11.42 1.73
N ARG A 90 0.22 11.83 2.85
CA ARG A 90 0.95 12.33 4.03
C ARG A 90 1.76 11.26 4.74
N VAL A 91 1.28 10.02 4.79
CA VAL A 91 1.87 8.96 5.61
C VAL A 91 2.73 8.01 4.80
N GLY A 92 2.27 7.58 3.64
CA GLY A 92 2.92 6.53 2.86
C GLY A 92 4.30 6.89 2.36
N HIS A 93 4.52 8.17 2.07
CA HIS A 93 5.83 8.65 1.60
C HIS A 93 6.92 8.71 2.69
N ILE A 94 6.61 8.31 3.91
CA ILE A 94 7.63 8.01 4.92
C ILE A 94 8.50 6.83 4.46
N MET A 95 7.89 5.77 3.89
CA MET A 95 8.57 4.52 3.54
C MET A 95 8.40 4.06 2.09
N ALA A 96 7.35 4.49 1.38
CA ALA A 96 7.00 3.97 0.06
C ALA A 96 6.94 5.04 -1.03
N TYR A 97 7.15 4.62 -2.28
CA TYR A 97 7.04 5.45 -3.47
C TYR A 97 6.72 4.57 -4.69
N GLY A 98 6.11 5.14 -5.74
CA GLY A 98 5.74 4.38 -6.93
C GLY A 98 4.68 3.30 -6.64
N ASP A 99 4.83 2.12 -7.21
CA ASP A 99 3.84 1.03 -7.07
C ASP A 99 3.66 0.56 -5.63
N GLY A 100 4.69 0.63 -4.78
CA GLY A 100 4.58 0.35 -3.35
C GLY A 100 3.65 1.32 -2.61
N TRP A 101 3.63 2.59 -3.02
CA TRP A 101 2.69 3.58 -2.51
C TRP A 101 1.30 3.42 -3.13
N TYR A 102 1.21 3.19 -4.44
CA TYR A 102 -0.08 2.97 -5.13
C TYR A 102 -0.82 1.75 -4.59
N GLY A 103 -0.12 0.68 -4.21
CA GLY A 103 -0.71 -0.47 -3.54
C GLY A 103 -1.42 -0.09 -2.25
N GLY A 104 -0.79 0.76 -1.43
CA GLY A 104 -1.41 1.29 -0.21
C GLY A 104 -2.63 2.17 -0.50
N VAL A 105 -2.55 3.07 -1.48
CA VAL A 105 -3.69 3.90 -1.92
C VAL A 105 -4.87 3.05 -2.34
N TYR A 106 -4.61 1.99 -3.11
CA TYR A 106 -5.63 1.05 -3.56
C TYR A 106 -6.29 0.32 -2.38
N VAL A 107 -5.51 -0.17 -1.42
CA VAL A 107 -6.04 -0.83 -0.21
C VAL A 107 -6.89 0.14 0.60
N ALA A 108 -6.41 1.36 0.85
CA ALA A 108 -7.17 2.38 1.55
C ALA A 108 -8.51 2.70 0.85
N ALA A 109 -8.48 2.80 -0.49
CA ALA A 109 -9.69 3.02 -1.27
C ALA A 109 -10.69 1.86 -1.14
N MET A 110 -10.23 0.61 -1.17
CA MET A 110 -11.09 -0.57 -0.95
C MET A 110 -11.73 -0.54 0.45
N TYR A 111 -10.96 -0.27 1.51
CA TYR A 111 -11.50 -0.15 2.86
C TYR A 111 -12.54 0.98 2.95
N SER A 112 -12.26 2.15 2.38
CA SER A 112 -13.21 3.27 2.34
C SER A 112 -14.53 2.89 1.67
N LEU A 113 -14.47 2.22 0.51
CA LEU A 113 -15.64 1.80 -0.26
C LEU A 113 -16.42 0.67 0.42
N ALA A 114 -15.75 -0.24 1.12
CA ALA A 114 -16.39 -1.36 1.82
C ALA A 114 -17.34 -0.90 2.96
N TYR A 115 -17.22 0.32 3.44
CA TYR A 115 -18.20 0.89 4.38
C TYR A 115 -19.53 1.28 3.73
N VAL A 116 -19.57 1.44 2.41
CA VAL A 116 -20.75 1.95 1.68
C VAL A 116 -21.26 0.98 0.61
N SER A 117 -20.60 -0.17 0.43
CA SER A 117 -21.00 -1.20 -0.53
C SER A 117 -20.66 -2.59 -0.03
N ASP A 118 -21.60 -3.53 -0.19
CA ASP A 118 -21.39 -4.97 0.05
C ASP A 118 -20.99 -5.72 -1.24
N ASP A 119 -20.92 -5.02 -2.36
CA ASP A 119 -20.53 -5.59 -3.65
C ASP A 119 -19.01 -5.58 -3.78
N VAL A 120 -18.39 -6.74 -3.60
CA VAL A 120 -16.93 -6.90 -3.66
C VAL A 120 -16.37 -6.55 -5.05
N GLU A 121 -17.07 -6.92 -6.13
CA GLU A 121 -16.61 -6.59 -7.50
C GLU A 121 -16.62 -5.08 -7.71
N TYR A 122 -17.65 -4.39 -7.22
CA TYR A 122 -17.71 -2.93 -7.22
C TYR A 122 -16.56 -2.32 -6.42
N VAL A 123 -16.34 -2.77 -5.17
CA VAL A 123 -15.27 -2.24 -4.30
C VAL A 123 -13.90 -2.36 -4.98
N VAL A 124 -13.56 -3.54 -5.48
CA VAL A 124 -12.27 -3.82 -6.13
C VAL A 124 -12.07 -3.00 -7.41
N THR A 125 -13.10 -2.91 -8.25
CA THR A 125 -13.01 -2.19 -9.53
C THR A 125 -13.05 -0.67 -9.36
N GLU A 126 -13.84 -0.18 -8.41
CA GLU A 126 -13.96 1.26 -8.15
C GLU A 126 -12.70 1.80 -7.47
N ALA A 127 -12.13 1.05 -6.52
CA ALA A 127 -10.88 1.42 -5.86
C ALA A 127 -9.72 1.58 -6.86
N LEU A 128 -9.73 0.83 -7.97
CA LEU A 128 -8.68 0.93 -8.99
C LEU A 128 -8.61 2.32 -9.64
N LYS A 129 -9.70 3.11 -9.60
CA LYS A 129 -9.72 4.49 -10.11
C LYS A 129 -8.93 5.47 -9.24
N SER A 130 -8.52 5.07 -8.05
CA SER A 130 -7.73 5.91 -7.15
C SER A 130 -6.24 5.99 -7.53
N ILE A 131 -5.78 5.16 -8.47
CA ILE A 131 -4.39 5.11 -8.91
C ILE A 131 -4.26 5.32 -10.43
N PRO A 132 -3.10 5.82 -10.90
CA PRO A 132 -2.89 6.07 -12.33
C PRO A 132 -2.89 4.77 -13.15
N GLN A 133 -3.51 4.83 -14.34
CA GLN A 133 -3.65 3.67 -15.25
C GLN A 133 -2.32 3.19 -15.83
N GLU A 134 -1.30 4.04 -15.86
CA GLU A 134 0.02 3.75 -16.42
C GLU A 134 0.94 3.03 -15.44
N THR A 135 0.46 2.69 -14.25
CA THR A 135 1.27 2.01 -13.23
C THR A 135 1.26 0.50 -13.41
N THR A 136 2.35 -0.15 -13.01
CA THR A 136 2.47 -1.61 -13.02
C THR A 136 1.43 -2.26 -12.10
N PHE A 137 1.17 -1.61 -10.96
CA PHE A 137 0.14 -2.06 -10.03
C PHE A 137 -1.26 -2.04 -10.65
N TYR A 138 -1.62 -0.98 -11.39
CA TYR A 138 -2.91 -0.91 -12.09
C TYR A 138 -3.05 -2.03 -13.14
N GLU A 139 -2.00 -2.26 -13.92
CA GLU A 139 -1.98 -3.35 -14.92
C GLU A 139 -2.19 -4.71 -14.23
N CYS A 140 -1.45 -4.98 -13.14
CA CYS A 140 -1.57 -6.23 -12.40
C CYS A 140 -2.99 -6.45 -11.87
N MET A 141 -3.59 -5.45 -11.22
CA MET A 141 -4.96 -5.56 -10.69
C MET A 141 -6.00 -5.70 -11.80
N THR A 142 -5.78 -5.05 -12.95
CA THR A 142 -6.65 -5.22 -14.12
C THR A 142 -6.61 -6.66 -14.64
N ASP A 143 -5.43 -7.27 -14.70
CA ASP A 143 -5.27 -8.68 -15.08
C ASP A 143 -5.99 -9.60 -14.09
N VAL A 144 -5.85 -9.39 -12.78
CA VAL A 144 -6.54 -10.17 -11.74
C VAL A 144 -8.06 -10.12 -11.93
N ILE A 145 -8.62 -8.92 -12.13
CA ILE A 145 -10.05 -8.73 -12.37
C ILE A 145 -10.50 -9.46 -13.64
N ASN A 146 -9.71 -9.40 -14.72
CA ASN A 146 -10.01 -10.07 -15.98
C ASN A 146 -9.96 -11.60 -15.82
N TRP A 147 -8.97 -12.15 -15.12
CA TRP A 147 -8.90 -13.59 -14.87
C TRP A 147 -10.02 -14.07 -13.95
N TYR A 148 -10.40 -13.28 -12.93
CA TYR A 148 -11.59 -13.59 -12.14
C TYR A 148 -12.85 -13.70 -13.01
N LYS A 149 -13.06 -12.76 -13.95
CA LYS A 149 -14.20 -12.81 -14.90
C LYS A 149 -14.11 -13.99 -15.86
N GLN A 150 -12.90 -14.39 -16.24
CA GLN A 150 -12.67 -15.55 -17.12
C GLN A 150 -12.85 -16.87 -16.38
N TYR A 151 -12.49 -16.95 -15.10
CA TYR A 151 -12.51 -18.16 -14.26
C TYR A 151 -13.31 -17.95 -12.94
N PRO A 152 -14.58 -17.57 -12.99
CA PRO A 152 -15.33 -17.00 -11.85
C PRO A 152 -15.54 -17.94 -10.66
N LYS A 153 -15.20 -19.23 -10.78
CA LYS A 153 -15.33 -20.25 -9.73
C LYS A 153 -14.05 -21.06 -9.51
N ASP A 154 -12.98 -20.65 -10.16
CA ASP A 154 -11.71 -21.35 -10.13
C ASP A 154 -10.58 -20.39 -9.73
N TRP A 155 -10.50 -20.15 -8.41
CA TRP A 155 -9.46 -19.28 -7.85
C TRP A 155 -8.04 -19.83 -8.11
N LYS A 156 -7.87 -21.18 -8.21
CA LYS A 156 -6.58 -21.80 -8.49
C LYS A 156 -6.10 -21.46 -9.87
N LYS A 157 -7.02 -21.42 -10.84
CA LYS A 157 -6.69 -21.04 -12.21
C LYS A 157 -6.32 -19.54 -12.28
N CYS A 158 -7.05 -18.69 -11.57
CA CYS A 158 -6.68 -17.28 -11.43
C CYS A 158 -5.28 -17.13 -10.85
N TRP A 159 -4.98 -17.83 -9.76
CA TRP A 159 -3.67 -17.80 -9.13
C TRP A 159 -2.55 -18.28 -10.07
N GLU A 160 -2.76 -19.37 -10.82
CA GLU A 160 -1.78 -19.86 -11.81
C GLU A 160 -1.44 -18.80 -12.88
N GLU A 161 -2.43 -18.05 -13.35
CA GLU A 161 -2.19 -16.98 -14.33
C GLU A 161 -1.45 -15.79 -13.69
N ILE A 162 -1.78 -15.45 -12.44
CA ILE A 162 -1.07 -14.41 -11.66
C ILE A 162 0.39 -14.81 -11.50
N GLU A 163 0.67 -16.02 -11.00
CA GLU A 163 2.04 -16.51 -10.80
C GLU A 163 2.84 -16.54 -12.11
N LYS A 164 2.20 -16.93 -13.20
CA LYS A 164 2.83 -17.01 -14.52
C LYS A 164 3.25 -15.65 -15.06
N LYS A 165 2.44 -14.60 -14.87
CA LYS A 165 2.72 -13.26 -15.41
C LYS A 165 3.45 -12.37 -14.40
N TRP A 166 3.05 -12.42 -13.14
CA TRP A 166 3.45 -11.50 -12.09
C TRP A 166 4.27 -12.13 -10.97
N GLY A 167 4.41 -13.46 -10.96
CA GLY A 167 5.22 -14.18 -9.98
C GLY A 167 6.70 -13.83 -10.14
N SER A 168 7.40 -13.63 -9.02
CA SER A 168 8.84 -13.41 -9.02
C SER A 168 9.59 -14.74 -9.14
N SER A 169 10.49 -14.84 -10.10
CA SER A 169 11.48 -15.91 -10.17
C SER A 169 12.74 -15.61 -9.36
N ASP A 170 12.75 -14.49 -8.63
CA ASP A 170 13.95 -14.04 -7.92
C ASP A 170 14.13 -14.81 -6.62
N ILE A 171 14.89 -15.90 -6.73
CA ILE A 171 15.25 -16.80 -5.61
C ILE A 171 16.23 -16.11 -4.64
N ASP A 172 16.84 -15.01 -5.05
CA ASP A 172 17.91 -14.35 -4.30
C ASP A 172 17.40 -13.46 -3.16
N CYS A 173 16.10 -13.15 -3.12
CA CYS A 173 15.49 -12.48 -1.97
C CYS A 173 14.13 -13.09 -1.59
N PRO A 174 14.11 -14.27 -0.92
CA PRO A 174 12.85 -14.91 -0.52
C PRO A 174 12.02 -14.07 0.46
N SER A 175 12.58 -13.00 1.01
CA SER A 175 11.91 -12.05 1.92
C SER A 175 11.65 -10.67 1.29
N CYS A 176 12.16 -10.40 0.09
CA CYS A 176 11.89 -9.17 -0.64
C CYS A 176 10.69 -9.41 -1.57
N VAL A 177 9.53 -9.06 -1.11
CA VAL A 177 8.32 -9.22 -1.88
C VAL A 177 7.97 -7.86 -2.48
N GLU A 178 8.25 -7.69 -3.77
CA GLU A 178 7.81 -6.51 -4.51
C GLU A 178 6.31 -6.54 -4.74
N VAL A 179 5.69 -5.36 -4.84
CA VAL A 179 4.24 -5.21 -4.85
C VAL A 179 3.50 -6.05 -5.90
N PRO A 180 3.95 -6.21 -7.16
CA PRO A 180 3.25 -7.05 -8.12
C PRO A 180 3.10 -8.52 -7.68
N VAL A 181 4.11 -9.05 -6.99
CA VAL A 181 4.10 -10.45 -6.51
C VAL A 181 3.13 -10.62 -5.34
N ASN A 182 3.07 -9.62 -4.44
CA ASN A 182 2.20 -9.68 -3.26
C ASN A 182 0.73 -9.58 -3.58
N ILE A 183 0.36 -8.88 -4.64
CA ILE A 183 -1.04 -8.79 -5.05
C ILE A 183 -1.57 -10.17 -5.37
N GLY A 184 -0.80 -11.01 -6.05
CA GLY A 184 -1.16 -12.38 -6.37
C GLY A 184 -1.43 -13.24 -5.13
N THR A 185 -0.72 -13.00 -4.05
CA THR A 185 -0.87 -13.75 -2.79
C THR A 185 -1.92 -13.17 -1.83
N CYS A 186 -2.29 -11.90 -1.97
CA CYS A 186 -3.26 -11.23 -1.09
C CYS A 186 -4.70 -11.22 -1.64
N VAL A 187 -4.90 -11.53 -2.91
CA VAL A 187 -6.24 -11.49 -3.56
C VAL A 187 -6.91 -12.88 -3.64
N ASN A 188 -6.26 -13.93 -3.10
CA ASN A 188 -6.80 -15.30 -3.08
C ASN A 188 -7.46 -15.63 -1.74
#